data_3d69fb6381efa5403b752eed35775563
#
_entry.id   3d69fb6381efa5403b752eed35775563
#
_cell.length_a   1.000
_cell.length_b   1.000
_cell.length_c   1.000
_cell.angle_alpha   90.00
_cell.angle_beta   90.00
_cell.angle_gamma   90.00
#
_symmetry.space_group_name_H-M   'P 1'
#
loop_
_entity.id
_entity.type
_entity.pdbx_description
1 polymer ?
#
loop_
_entity_poly.entity_id
_entity_poly.type
_entity_poly.pdbx_seq_one_letter_code
_entity_poly.pdbx_strand_id
1 'polypeptide(L)'
;VTVMGHVDHGKTSVLDVLRSANVVSGEFGGITQHIGAYQIESQNNKLTFIDTPGHAAFTEMRARGSKLTDVVVLVVAADDGVKPQTVESIKHAKAANVPIVVAINKCDLPEADPQKIKNQLLEHELIAEDLSGDTLMVEVSTKTKQNLDKLVESIILQAEILDLKTDYESKATGIVLESKIDVGRGPVANIIVTTGTLKTVSYTHLRAHETPL
;
A
#
# COMPACT_ATOMS: atom_id res chain seq x y z
N VAL A 1 -0.55 3.94 4.47
CA VAL A 1 0.38 3.25 3.55
C VAL A 1 -0.42 2.50 2.50
N THR A 2 -0.14 2.70 1.21
CA THR A 2 -0.79 1.92 0.13
C THR A 2 0.21 0.98 -0.51
N VAL A 3 -0.19 -0.27 -0.74
CA VAL A 3 0.64 -1.28 -1.42
C VAL A 3 0.25 -1.37 -2.88
N MET A 4 1.23 -1.20 -3.76
CA MET A 4 1.06 -1.18 -5.20
C MET A 4 2.09 -2.07 -5.91
N GLY A 5 1.88 -2.35 -7.17
CA GLY A 5 2.77 -3.15 -8.01
C GLY A 5 2.02 -4.10 -8.93
N HIS A 6 2.76 -4.87 -9.70
CA HIS A 6 2.20 -5.80 -10.68
C HIS A 6 1.43 -6.96 -10.01
N VAL A 7 0.52 -7.58 -10.75
CA VAL A 7 -0.10 -8.87 -10.38
C VAL A 7 1.02 -9.90 -10.18
N ASP A 8 0.83 -10.86 -9.27
CA ASP A 8 1.76 -11.96 -8.96
C ASP A 8 3.13 -11.55 -8.38
N HIS A 9 3.38 -10.26 -8.13
CA HIS A 9 4.57 -9.81 -7.40
C HIS A 9 4.49 -10.04 -5.89
N GLY A 10 3.33 -10.53 -5.38
CA GLY A 10 3.14 -10.93 -3.99
C GLY A 10 2.72 -9.79 -3.07
N LYS A 11 2.00 -8.77 -3.56
CA LYS A 11 1.44 -7.68 -2.74
C LYS A 11 0.61 -8.21 -1.57
N THR A 12 -0.43 -8.97 -1.87
CA THR A 12 -1.30 -9.56 -0.84
C THR A 12 -0.53 -10.50 0.09
N SER A 13 0.47 -11.23 -0.44
CA SER A 13 1.31 -12.10 0.39
C SER A 13 2.18 -11.30 1.38
N VAL A 14 2.75 -10.15 0.96
CA VAL A 14 3.46 -9.24 1.86
C VAL A 14 2.53 -8.76 2.97
N LEU A 15 1.34 -8.33 2.60
CA LEU A 15 0.33 -7.84 3.52
C LEU A 15 -0.15 -8.92 4.49
N ASP A 16 -0.38 -10.15 4.00
CA ASP A 16 -0.79 -11.28 4.84
C ASP A 16 0.24 -11.64 5.90
N VAL A 17 1.51 -11.63 5.52
CA VAL A 17 2.58 -11.93 6.49
C VAL A 17 2.69 -10.81 7.52
N LEU A 18 2.62 -9.54 7.11
CA LEU A 18 2.63 -8.39 8.03
C LEU A 18 1.43 -8.39 8.98
N ARG A 19 0.28 -8.82 8.50
CA ARG A 19 -0.97 -8.92 9.27
C ARG A 19 -1.05 -10.19 10.13
N SER A 20 -0.16 -11.16 9.91
CA SER A 20 -0.22 -12.51 10.50
C SER A 20 -1.55 -13.24 10.19
N ALA A 21 -2.14 -12.97 9.03
CA ALA A 21 -3.38 -13.56 8.53
C ALA A 21 -3.17 -14.16 7.14
N ASN A 22 -3.98 -15.12 6.76
CA ASN A 22 -3.94 -15.78 5.45
C ASN A 22 -5.18 -15.40 4.63
N VAL A 23 -5.15 -14.27 3.96
CA VAL A 23 -6.24 -13.75 3.13
C VAL A 23 -6.16 -14.26 1.70
N VAL A 24 -4.95 -14.45 1.17
CA VAL A 24 -4.72 -14.97 -0.20
C VAL A 24 -5.49 -16.26 -0.48
N SER A 25 -5.59 -17.15 0.51
CA SER A 25 -6.31 -18.43 0.35
C SER A 25 -7.84 -18.27 0.27
N GLY A 26 -8.38 -17.12 0.68
CA GLY A 26 -9.82 -16.82 0.66
C GLY A 26 -10.26 -15.97 -0.53
N GLU A 27 -9.34 -15.39 -1.30
CA GLU A 27 -9.65 -14.56 -2.46
C GLU A 27 -9.79 -15.42 -3.74
N PHE A 28 -10.81 -15.12 -4.55
CA PHE A 28 -11.02 -15.81 -5.81
C PHE A 28 -9.85 -15.54 -6.78
N GLY A 29 -9.14 -16.58 -7.17
CA GLY A 29 -7.95 -16.49 -8.03
C GLY A 29 -6.69 -16.02 -7.28
N GLY A 30 -6.69 -15.89 -5.94
CA GLY A 30 -5.55 -15.46 -5.14
C GLY A 30 -5.10 -14.03 -5.40
N ILE A 31 -6.00 -13.16 -5.91
CA ILE A 31 -5.72 -11.74 -6.22
C ILE A 31 -6.71 -10.83 -5.52
N THR A 32 -6.23 -9.68 -5.05
CA THR A 32 -7.07 -8.65 -4.45
C THR A 32 -7.97 -8.00 -5.49
N GLN A 33 -9.28 -8.04 -5.26
CA GLN A 33 -10.30 -7.48 -6.15
C GLN A 33 -11.04 -6.28 -5.55
N HIS A 34 -10.94 -6.08 -4.24
CA HIS A 34 -11.55 -4.97 -3.50
C HIS A 34 -10.48 -4.18 -2.75
N ILE A 35 -10.74 -2.90 -2.52
CA ILE A 35 -9.84 -2.11 -1.67
C ILE A 35 -10.06 -2.54 -0.22
N GLY A 36 -9.06 -3.19 0.36
CA GLY A 36 -9.03 -3.54 1.77
C GLY A 36 -8.21 -2.53 2.58
N ALA A 37 -8.65 -2.21 3.79
CA ALA A 37 -7.83 -1.45 4.73
C ALA A 37 -7.73 -2.21 6.06
N TYR A 38 -6.54 -2.26 6.63
CA TYR A 38 -6.32 -2.86 7.94
C TYR A 38 -5.16 -2.15 8.65
N GLN A 39 -5.12 -2.29 9.95
CA GLN A 39 -4.12 -1.65 10.79
C GLN A 39 -3.25 -2.70 11.47
N ILE A 40 -1.95 -2.47 11.47
CA ILE A 40 -0.99 -3.21 12.29
C ILE A 40 -0.36 -2.27 13.30
N GLU A 41 0.08 -2.82 14.42
CA GLU A 41 0.84 -2.11 15.44
C GLU A 41 2.26 -2.67 15.49
N SER A 42 3.25 -1.82 15.29
CA SER A 42 4.67 -2.17 15.34
C SER A 42 5.46 -1.06 16.01
N GLN A 43 6.31 -1.40 16.98
CA GLN A 43 7.18 -0.46 17.70
C GLN A 43 6.43 0.77 18.27
N ASN A 44 5.24 0.58 18.84
CA ASN A 44 4.30 1.62 19.30
C ASN A 44 3.73 2.54 18.19
N ASN A 45 4.01 2.26 16.92
CA ASN A 45 3.44 2.97 15.79
C ASN A 45 2.28 2.18 15.20
N LYS A 46 1.21 2.89 14.81
CA LYS A 46 0.06 2.30 14.10
C LYS A 46 0.18 2.58 12.62
N LEU A 47 0.28 1.52 11.84
CA LEU A 47 0.35 1.59 10.38
C LEU A 47 -0.95 1.08 9.78
N THR A 48 -1.64 1.93 9.03
CA THR A 48 -2.83 1.54 8.27
C THR A 48 -2.43 1.23 6.84
N PHE A 49 -2.58 -0.01 6.44
CA PHE A 49 -2.33 -0.47 5.07
C PHE A 49 -3.60 -0.47 4.25
N ILE A 50 -3.47 -0.01 3.00
CA ILE A 50 -4.52 -0.07 1.98
C ILE A 50 -4.02 -1.03 0.91
N ASP A 51 -4.72 -2.15 0.73
CA ASP A 51 -4.45 -3.08 -0.36
C ASP A 51 -5.18 -2.65 -1.61
N THR A 52 -4.46 -2.57 -2.74
CA THR A 52 -5.03 -2.18 -4.02
C THR A 52 -4.87 -3.28 -5.06
N PRO A 53 -5.91 -3.55 -5.87
CA PRO A 53 -5.81 -4.52 -6.95
C PRO A 53 -4.70 -4.19 -7.94
N GLY A 54 -3.86 -5.18 -8.28
CA GLY A 54 -2.76 -5.00 -9.23
C GLY A 54 -3.18 -4.99 -10.70
N HIS A 55 -4.37 -5.52 -11.02
CA HIS A 55 -4.83 -5.68 -12.40
C HIS A 55 -5.06 -4.33 -13.12
N ALA A 56 -4.76 -4.26 -14.43
CA ALA A 56 -4.88 -3.04 -15.23
C ALA A 56 -6.29 -2.42 -15.21
N ALA A 57 -7.34 -3.23 -15.08
CA ALA A 57 -8.72 -2.75 -14.99
C ALA A 57 -9.01 -1.86 -13.74
N PHE A 58 -8.13 -1.82 -12.76
CA PHE A 58 -8.31 -1.10 -11.50
C PHE A 58 -7.42 0.14 -11.34
N THR A 59 -7.05 0.79 -12.45
CA THR A 59 -6.21 2.01 -12.48
C THR A 59 -6.77 3.12 -11.59
N GLU A 60 -8.09 3.36 -11.62
CA GLU A 60 -8.73 4.38 -10.79
C GLU A 60 -8.61 4.07 -9.28
N MET A 61 -8.65 2.79 -8.89
CA MET A 61 -8.47 2.39 -7.50
C MET A 61 -7.04 2.65 -7.02
N ARG A 62 -6.02 2.43 -7.87
CA ARG A 62 -4.63 2.77 -7.56
C ARG A 62 -4.42 4.27 -7.45
N ALA A 63 -4.99 5.06 -8.38
CA ALA A 63 -4.95 6.52 -8.34
C ALA A 63 -5.66 7.07 -7.08
N ARG A 64 -6.76 6.45 -6.66
CA ARG A 64 -7.43 6.80 -5.41
C ARG A 64 -6.57 6.41 -4.20
N GLY A 65 -6.02 5.21 -4.18
CA GLY A 65 -5.13 4.75 -3.11
C GLY A 65 -3.95 5.69 -2.91
N SER A 66 -3.25 6.10 -3.98
CA SER A 66 -2.10 7.02 -3.85
C SER A 66 -2.46 8.40 -3.33
N LYS A 67 -3.66 8.92 -3.62
CA LYS A 67 -4.13 10.21 -3.09
C LYS A 67 -4.54 10.16 -1.61
N LEU A 68 -4.75 8.98 -1.06
CA LEU A 68 -5.23 8.76 0.31
C LEU A 68 -4.14 8.29 1.26
N THR A 69 -2.91 8.19 0.79
CA THR A 69 -1.80 7.61 1.54
C THR A 69 -0.66 8.59 1.70
N ASP A 70 0.08 8.42 2.78
CA ASP A 70 1.28 9.21 3.07
C ASP A 70 2.53 8.54 2.51
N VAL A 71 2.53 7.21 2.36
CA VAL A 71 3.64 6.40 1.84
C VAL A 71 3.10 5.31 0.93
N VAL A 72 3.74 5.11 -0.22
CA VAL A 72 3.46 3.99 -1.14
C VAL A 72 4.53 2.92 -0.97
N VAL A 73 4.12 1.68 -0.76
CA VAL A 73 4.99 0.50 -0.85
C VAL A 73 4.84 -0.12 -2.23
N LEU A 74 5.89 -0.03 -3.02
CA LEU A 74 5.95 -0.60 -4.36
C LEU A 74 6.56 -2.01 -4.28
N VAL A 75 5.75 -3.04 -4.53
CA VAL A 75 6.21 -4.43 -4.52
C VAL A 75 6.64 -4.84 -5.92
N VAL A 76 7.90 -5.27 -6.06
CA VAL A 76 8.50 -5.76 -7.32
C VAL A 76 9.09 -7.14 -7.07
N ALA A 77 8.76 -8.11 -7.90
CA ALA A 77 9.32 -9.44 -7.79
C ALA A 77 10.73 -9.50 -8.41
N ALA A 78 11.69 -10.06 -7.67
CA ALA A 78 13.09 -10.11 -8.07
C ALA A 78 13.35 -11.04 -9.27
N ASP A 79 12.46 -12.00 -9.52
CA ASP A 79 12.49 -12.95 -10.64
C ASP A 79 11.90 -12.38 -11.94
N ASP A 80 10.97 -11.42 -11.84
CA ASP A 80 10.16 -10.97 -12.97
C ASP A 80 10.49 -9.56 -13.47
N GLY A 81 10.98 -8.68 -12.62
CA GLY A 81 11.41 -7.34 -12.99
C GLY A 81 10.29 -6.28 -12.97
N VAL A 82 10.63 -5.09 -13.49
CA VAL A 82 9.70 -3.97 -13.58
C VAL A 82 8.73 -4.20 -14.74
N LYS A 83 7.43 -4.22 -14.44
CA LYS A 83 6.34 -4.46 -15.39
C LYS A 83 5.54 -3.19 -15.67
N PRO A 84 4.72 -3.14 -16.74
CA PRO A 84 3.92 -1.94 -17.07
C PRO A 84 3.06 -1.42 -15.90
N GLN A 85 2.46 -2.31 -15.10
CA GLN A 85 1.66 -1.92 -13.93
C GLN A 85 2.52 -1.38 -12.78
N THR A 86 3.79 -1.81 -12.68
CA THR A 86 4.77 -1.23 -11.77
C THR A 86 5.08 0.21 -12.16
N VAL A 87 5.33 0.45 -13.45
CA VAL A 87 5.57 1.80 -14.00
C VAL A 87 4.36 2.71 -13.80
N GLU A 88 3.15 2.19 -14.01
CA GLU A 88 1.91 2.91 -13.75
C GLU A 88 1.79 3.29 -12.27
N SER A 89 2.10 2.37 -11.35
CA SER A 89 2.09 2.62 -9.91
C SER A 89 3.07 3.72 -9.52
N ILE A 90 4.27 3.73 -10.09
CA ILE A 90 5.28 4.78 -9.90
C ILE A 90 4.73 6.14 -10.35
N LYS A 91 4.10 6.20 -11.54
CA LYS A 91 3.50 7.43 -12.05
C LYS A 91 2.39 7.95 -11.14
N HIS A 92 1.53 7.08 -10.59
CA HIS A 92 0.48 7.48 -9.66
C HIS A 92 1.05 8.03 -8.35
N ALA A 93 2.06 7.38 -7.78
CA ALA A 93 2.71 7.86 -6.57
C ALA A 93 3.40 9.22 -6.78
N LYS A 94 4.15 9.38 -7.89
CA LYS A 94 4.78 10.66 -8.27
C LYS A 94 3.75 11.76 -8.52
N ALA A 95 2.66 11.47 -9.24
CA ALA A 95 1.60 12.44 -9.50
C ALA A 95 0.87 12.88 -8.22
N ALA A 96 0.82 12.02 -7.21
CA ALA A 96 0.28 12.34 -5.89
C ALA A 96 1.32 12.99 -4.95
N ASN A 97 2.57 13.11 -5.38
CA ASN A 97 3.71 13.59 -4.58
C ASN A 97 3.90 12.81 -3.28
N VAL A 98 3.73 11.48 -3.35
CA VAL A 98 3.85 10.58 -2.21
C VAL A 98 5.17 9.81 -2.31
N PRO A 99 5.98 9.73 -1.24
CA PRO A 99 7.22 8.97 -1.24
C PRO A 99 6.97 7.48 -1.43
N ILE A 100 7.94 6.83 -2.08
CA ILE A 100 7.89 5.41 -2.43
C ILE A 100 8.95 4.66 -1.63
N VAL A 101 8.52 3.59 -0.94
CA VAL A 101 9.40 2.56 -0.39
C VAL A 101 9.28 1.33 -1.27
N VAL A 102 10.40 0.78 -1.74
CA VAL A 102 10.39 -0.40 -2.63
C VAL A 102 10.62 -1.67 -1.84
N ALA A 103 9.72 -2.65 -1.99
CA ALA A 103 9.89 -4.00 -1.51
C ALA A 103 10.22 -4.92 -2.69
N ILE A 104 11.49 -5.34 -2.80
CA ILE A 104 11.93 -6.32 -3.79
C ILE A 104 11.64 -7.71 -3.21
N ASN A 105 10.55 -8.32 -3.68
CA ASN A 105 10.03 -9.58 -3.14
C ASN A 105 10.56 -10.79 -3.91
N LYS A 106 10.38 -11.98 -3.33
CA LYS A 106 10.81 -13.28 -3.86
C LYS A 106 12.33 -13.43 -3.96
N CYS A 107 13.09 -12.78 -3.08
CA CYS A 107 14.55 -12.89 -3.06
C CYS A 107 15.06 -14.30 -2.65
N ASP A 108 14.15 -15.22 -2.28
CA ASP A 108 14.45 -16.62 -2.01
C ASP A 108 14.57 -17.49 -3.26
N LEU A 109 14.18 -16.98 -4.42
CA LEU A 109 14.24 -17.74 -5.67
C LEU A 109 15.64 -17.75 -6.26
N PRO A 110 16.05 -18.85 -6.91
CA PRO A 110 17.37 -18.96 -7.56
C PRO A 110 17.59 -17.93 -8.69
N GLU A 111 16.50 -17.54 -9.36
CA GLU A 111 16.52 -16.57 -10.46
C GLU A 111 16.39 -15.12 -9.98
N ALA A 112 16.34 -14.90 -8.66
CA ALA A 112 16.20 -13.55 -8.10
C ALA A 112 17.44 -12.70 -8.38
N ASP A 113 17.22 -11.53 -8.99
CA ASP A 113 18.26 -10.54 -9.26
C ASP A 113 17.86 -9.16 -8.76
N PRO A 114 18.04 -8.86 -7.46
CA PRO A 114 17.70 -7.57 -6.89
C PRO A 114 18.46 -6.40 -7.53
N GLN A 115 19.71 -6.63 -7.98
CA GLN A 115 20.51 -5.57 -8.60
C GLN A 115 19.94 -5.15 -9.95
N LYS A 116 19.44 -6.11 -10.73
CA LYS A 116 18.72 -5.83 -11.99
C LYS A 116 17.49 -4.98 -11.73
N ILE A 117 16.73 -5.27 -10.66
CA ILE A 117 15.55 -4.47 -10.29
C ILE A 117 15.94 -3.03 -9.95
N LYS A 118 16.99 -2.83 -9.14
CA LYS A 118 17.49 -1.50 -8.80
C LYS A 118 17.89 -0.70 -10.05
N ASN A 119 18.56 -1.34 -11.01
CA ASN A 119 18.93 -0.72 -12.28
C ASN A 119 17.70 -0.36 -13.13
N GLN A 120 16.68 -1.21 -13.19
CA GLN A 120 15.43 -0.91 -13.90
C GLN A 120 14.65 0.23 -13.25
N LEU A 121 14.62 0.31 -11.91
CA LEU A 121 13.95 1.38 -11.19
C LEU A 121 14.67 2.73 -11.37
N LEU A 122 15.98 2.72 -11.56
CA LEU A 122 16.76 3.91 -11.88
C LEU A 122 16.28 4.59 -13.18
N GLU A 123 15.86 3.81 -14.19
CA GLU A 123 15.28 4.36 -15.44
C GLU A 123 13.97 5.13 -15.19
N HIS A 124 13.33 4.87 -14.05
CA HIS A 124 12.11 5.55 -13.61
C HIS A 124 12.37 6.59 -12.52
N GLU A 125 13.62 7.05 -12.37
CA GLU A 125 14.04 8.06 -11.36
C GLU A 125 13.75 7.62 -9.91
N LEU A 126 13.80 6.34 -9.63
CA LEU A 126 13.83 5.79 -8.28
C LEU A 126 15.26 5.31 -8.00
N ILE A 127 16.01 6.15 -7.29
CA ILE A 127 17.42 5.90 -6.99
C ILE A 127 17.50 5.32 -5.59
N ALA A 128 18.08 4.13 -5.47
CA ALA A 128 18.25 3.47 -4.19
C ALA A 128 19.22 4.26 -3.28
N GLU A 129 19.00 4.18 -1.97
CA GLU A 129 19.83 4.83 -0.96
C GLU A 129 21.30 4.40 -1.07
N ASP A 130 21.58 3.13 -1.35
CA ASP A 130 22.93 2.57 -1.57
C ASP A 130 23.62 3.15 -2.83
N LEU A 131 22.88 3.78 -3.74
CA LEU A 131 23.36 4.51 -4.92
C LEU A 131 23.29 6.04 -4.74
N SER A 132 23.28 6.53 -3.49
CA SER A 132 23.17 7.95 -3.14
C SER A 132 21.82 8.58 -3.53
N GLY A 133 20.77 7.79 -3.62
CA GLY A 133 19.40 8.24 -3.81
C GLY A 133 18.67 8.44 -2.49
N ASP A 134 17.37 8.70 -2.60
CA ASP A 134 16.44 8.95 -1.49
C ASP A 134 15.37 7.85 -1.35
N THR A 135 15.40 6.84 -2.21
CA THR A 135 14.40 5.77 -2.22
C THR A 135 14.88 4.58 -1.38
N LEU A 136 14.16 4.29 -0.30
CA LEU A 136 14.41 3.11 0.52
C LEU A 136 13.99 1.84 -0.25
N MET A 137 14.93 0.92 -0.44
CA MET A 137 14.71 -0.35 -1.13
C MET A 137 15.08 -1.52 -0.22
N VAL A 138 14.13 -2.41 0.04
CA VAL A 138 14.30 -3.54 0.94
C VAL A 138 14.09 -4.85 0.18
N GLU A 139 15.09 -5.73 0.24
CA GLU A 139 15.01 -7.07 -0.31
C GLU A 139 14.31 -8.00 0.69
N VAL A 140 13.16 -8.56 0.28
CA VAL A 140 12.28 -9.33 1.16
C VAL A 140 11.94 -10.70 0.56
N SER A 141 11.55 -11.63 1.41
CA SER A 141 10.89 -12.86 0.98
C SER A 141 9.70 -13.13 1.89
N THR A 142 8.50 -13.17 1.31
CA THR A 142 7.28 -13.54 2.02
C THR A 142 7.26 -15.02 2.39
N LYS A 143 7.92 -15.88 1.61
CA LYS A 143 8.00 -17.32 1.83
C LYS A 143 8.88 -17.68 3.03
N THR A 144 10.05 -17.06 3.14
CA THR A 144 10.99 -17.29 4.25
C THR A 144 10.80 -16.27 5.39
N LYS A 145 9.92 -15.29 5.23
CA LYS A 145 9.69 -14.17 6.15
C LYS A 145 10.92 -13.31 6.39
N GLN A 146 11.82 -13.25 5.42
CA GLN A 146 13.08 -12.52 5.53
C GLN A 146 12.87 -11.02 5.34
N ASN A 147 13.51 -10.20 6.17
CA ASN A 147 13.58 -8.73 6.12
C ASN A 147 12.23 -7.99 6.12
N LEU A 148 11.13 -8.63 6.52
CA LEU A 148 9.83 -7.95 6.62
C LEU A 148 9.82 -6.92 7.73
N ASP A 149 10.53 -7.16 8.83
CA ASP A 149 10.72 -6.19 9.92
C ASP A 149 11.44 -4.94 9.40
N LYS A 150 12.49 -5.11 8.57
CA LYS A 150 13.19 -4.00 7.93
C LYS A 150 12.29 -3.19 6.99
N LEU A 151 11.37 -3.85 6.29
CA LEU A 151 10.39 -3.15 5.46
C LEU A 151 9.49 -2.26 6.31
N VAL A 152 9.00 -2.76 7.45
CA VAL A 152 8.19 -1.98 8.39
C VAL A 152 9.00 -0.82 8.97
N GLU A 153 10.25 -1.04 9.36
CA GLU A 153 11.16 0.01 9.84
C GLU A 153 11.38 1.10 8.79
N SER A 154 11.58 0.73 7.53
CA SER A 154 11.73 1.69 6.42
C SER A 154 10.47 2.52 6.20
N ILE A 155 9.29 1.92 6.35
CA ILE A 155 8.01 2.64 6.26
C ILE A 155 7.87 3.64 7.42
N ILE A 156 8.22 3.23 8.65
CA ILE A 156 8.17 4.09 9.84
C ILE A 156 9.15 5.25 9.68
N LEU A 157 10.38 4.98 9.26
CA LEU A 157 11.39 6.00 9.01
C LEU A 157 10.91 7.04 7.98
N GLN A 158 10.30 6.58 6.88
CA GLN A 158 9.73 7.48 5.88
C GLN A 158 8.57 8.32 6.43
N ALA A 159 7.73 7.73 7.29
CA ALA A 159 6.64 8.45 7.94
C ALA A 159 7.14 9.48 8.97
N GLU A 160 8.23 9.22 9.67
CA GLU A 160 8.89 10.17 10.59
C GLU A 160 9.44 11.37 9.84
N ILE A 161 10.08 11.18 8.69
CA ILE A 161 10.57 12.26 7.82
C ILE A 161 9.43 13.18 7.37
N LEU A 162 8.23 12.64 7.16
CA LEU A 162 7.03 13.40 6.77
C LEU A 162 6.43 14.20 7.93
N ASP A 163 6.83 13.97 9.20
CA ASP A 163 6.31 14.63 10.41
C ASP A 163 4.77 14.64 10.46
N LEU A 164 4.16 13.48 10.22
CA LEU A 164 2.71 13.33 10.13
C LEU A 164 2.04 13.63 11.47
N LYS A 165 1.10 14.56 11.50
CA LYS A 165 0.38 14.99 12.69
C LYS A 165 -1.12 14.92 12.47
N THR A 166 -1.88 14.56 13.52
CA THR A 166 -3.33 14.58 13.52
C THR A 166 -3.87 15.06 14.87
N ASP A 167 -5.06 15.63 14.85
CA ASP A 167 -5.78 16.03 16.06
C ASP A 167 -6.90 15.02 16.33
N TYR A 168 -6.76 14.26 17.42
CA TYR A 168 -7.73 13.24 17.82
C TYR A 168 -9.00 13.82 18.47
N GLU A 169 -8.97 15.06 18.95
CA GLU A 169 -10.10 15.71 19.63
C GLU A 169 -11.01 16.45 18.66
N SER A 170 -10.56 16.70 17.44
CA SER A 170 -11.36 17.34 16.41
C SER A 170 -12.53 16.45 15.95
N LYS A 171 -13.47 17.05 15.22
CA LYS A 171 -14.54 16.29 14.56
C LYS A 171 -13.92 15.29 13.59
N ALA A 172 -14.42 14.05 13.62
CA ALA A 172 -13.96 13.01 12.72
C ALA A 172 -14.16 13.40 11.26
N THR A 173 -13.08 13.41 10.50
CA THR A 173 -13.08 13.48 9.04
C THR A 173 -12.44 12.24 8.47
N GLY A 174 -12.88 11.81 7.31
CA GLY A 174 -12.34 10.59 6.69
C GLY A 174 -12.83 10.43 5.27
N ILE A 175 -12.34 9.39 4.64
CA ILE A 175 -12.60 9.09 3.23
C ILE A 175 -13.22 7.72 3.11
N VAL A 176 -14.28 7.63 2.32
CA VAL A 176 -14.93 6.35 1.99
C VAL A 176 -14.09 5.64 0.93
N LEU A 177 -13.55 4.48 1.27
CA LEU A 177 -12.80 3.63 0.32
C LEU A 177 -13.73 2.88 -0.61
N GLU A 178 -14.75 2.26 -0.03
CA GLU A 178 -15.71 1.42 -0.73
C GLU A 178 -17.05 1.46 0.00
N SER A 179 -18.13 1.37 -0.75
CA SER A 179 -19.47 1.19 -0.20
C SER A 179 -20.19 0.07 -0.94
N LYS A 180 -20.91 -0.77 -0.19
CA LYS A 180 -21.68 -1.87 -0.75
C LYS A 180 -22.97 -2.10 0.04
N ILE A 181 -23.90 -2.81 -0.57
CA ILE A 181 -25.08 -3.33 0.12
C ILE A 181 -24.78 -4.76 0.57
N ASP A 182 -24.73 -4.95 1.88
CA ASP A 182 -24.52 -6.26 2.48
C ASP A 182 -25.85 -6.94 2.76
N VAL A 183 -25.94 -8.24 2.45
CA VAL A 183 -27.15 -9.05 2.71
C VAL A 183 -27.23 -9.30 4.21
N GLY A 184 -28.10 -8.59 4.91
CA GLY A 184 -28.34 -8.70 6.35
C GLY A 184 -27.93 -7.47 7.16
N ARG A 185 -26.93 -6.69 6.71
CA ARG A 185 -26.50 -5.45 7.35
C ARG A 185 -27.02 -4.19 6.64
N GLY A 186 -27.47 -4.31 5.38
CA GLY A 186 -27.86 -3.17 4.55
C GLY A 186 -26.65 -2.43 3.97
N PRO A 187 -26.75 -1.10 3.76
CA PRO A 187 -25.64 -0.31 3.25
C PRO A 187 -24.46 -0.28 4.23
N VAL A 188 -23.27 -0.68 3.75
CA VAL A 188 -22.00 -0.70 4.50
C VAL A 188 -20.98 0.13 3.76
N ALA A 189 -20.19 0.92 4.47
CA ALA A 189 -19.09 1.68 3.92
C ALA A 189 -17.81 1.43 4.72
N ASN A 190 -16.70 1.19 4.01
CA ASN A 190 -15.36 1.16 4.57
C ASN A 190 -14.78 2.56 4.55
N ILE A 191 -14.41 3.09 5.72
CA ILE A 191 -13.95 4.47 5.89
C ILE A 191 -12.57 4.47 6.52
N ILE A 192 -11.66 5.29 5.99
CA ILE A 192 -10.43 5.68 6.69
C ILE A 192 -10.66 7.02 7.35
N VAL A 193 -10.52 7.06 8.68
CA VAL A 193 -10.55 8.31 9.45
C VAL A 193 -9.18 8.97 9.34
N THR A 194 -9.14 10.22 8.87
CA THR A 194 -7.90 11.00 8.68
C THR A 194 -7.61 11.95 9.83
N THR A 195 -8.65 12.52 10.45
CA THR A 195 -8.55 13.37 11.64
C THR A 195 -9.71 13.11 12.59
N GLY A 196 -9.55 13.44 13.85
CA GLY A 196 -10.55 13.27 14.88
C GLY A 196 -10.81 11.81 15.27
N THR A 197 -11.86 11.61 16.03
CA THR A 197 -12.28 10.28 16.50
C THR A 197 -13.71 9.99 16.12
N LEU A 198 -13.94 8.93 15.33
CA LEU A 198 -15.28 8.43 15.01
C LEU A 198 -15.70 7.43 16.09
N LYS A 199 -16.78 7.73 16.79
CA LYS A 199 -17.35 6.84 17.83
C LYS A 199 -18.57 6.11 17.28
N THR A 200 -18.87 4.94 17.85
CA THR A 200 -20.13 4.24 17.59
C THR A 200 -21.32 5.17 17.89
N VAL A 201 -22.34 5.15 17.02
CA VAL A 201 -23.51 6.05 17.11
C VAL A 201 -23.21 7.53 16.84
N SER A 202 -22.04 7.89 16.30
CA SER A 202 -21.78 9.25 15.84
C SER A 202 -22.71 9.59 14.67
N TYR A 203 -23.28 10.80 14.70
CA TYR A 203 -24.05 11.29 13.56
C TYR A 203 -23.11 11.72 12.44
N THR A 204 -23.15 11.02 11.30
CA THR A 204 -22.26 11.28 10.16
C THR A 204 -23.01 11.86 8.98
N HIS A 205 -22.45 12.90 8.37
CA HIS A 205 -22.89 13.45 7.09
C HIS A 205 -21.91 12.99 6.02
N LEU A 206 -22.37 12.13 5.12
CA LEU A 206 -21.60 11.70 3.96
C LEU A 206 -21.93 12.62 2.78
N ARG A 207 -20.95 13.37 2.29
CA ARG A 207 -21.04 14.05 0.99
C ARG A 207 -20.37 13.17 -0.06
N ALA A 208 -21.08 12.89 -1.14
CA ALA A 208 -20.47 12.35 -2.34
C ALA A 208 -19.47 13.39 -2.86
N HIS A 209 -18.20 13.00 -3.03
CA HIS A 209 -17.24 13.82 -3.75
C HIS A 209 -17.57 13.67 -5.24
N GLU A 210 -18.23 14.69 -5.80
CA GLU A 210 -18.34 14.80 -7.25
C GLU A 210 -16.92 15.03 -7.77
N THR A 211 -16.37 14.05 -8.49
CA THR A 211 -15.19 14.27 -9.33
C THR A 211 -15.62 15.25 -10.43
N PRO A 212 -14.97 16.41 -10.58
CA PRO A 212 -15.18 17.21 -11.77
C PRO A 212 -14.73 16.38 -12.98
N LEU A 213 -15.58 16.30 -13.98
CA LEU A 213 -15.37 15.71 -15.30
C LEU A 213 -14.15 16.33 -15.99
#